data_30025a4b5743750ab47ccecee4dacafa
#
_entry.id   30025a4b5743750ab47ccecee4dacafa
#
_cell.length_a   1.000
_cell.length_b   1.000
_cell.length_c   1.000
_cell.angle_alpha   90.00
_cell.angle_beta   90.00
_cell.angle_gamma   90.00
#
_symmetry.space_group_name_H-M   'P 1'
#
loop_
_entity.id
_entity.type
_entity.pdbx_description
1 polymer ?
#
loop_
_entity_poly.entity_id
_entity_poly.type
_entity_poly.pdbx_seq_one_letter_code
_entity_poly.pdbx_strand_id
1 'polypeptide(L)'
;MMQNPVYSREMKVSSRSIRLPLIIVLFNGILSMVTLLNMYSAVAQVESTAVIQYSSFMDMYEFVTTIEFILLMFIVPAVTAASISGERERQTLELMLTTQMTASQVVIGKLMSALSTLLLLIVSSFPAVAMVFVYGGITW
;
A
#
# COMPACT_ATOMS: atom_id res chain seq x y z
N MET A 1 9.16 -2.00 27.11
CA MET A 1 9.18 -1.57 25.70
C MET A 1 9.00 -0.06 25.68
N MET A 2 10.04 0.67 25.33
CA MET A 2 9.95 2.13 25.18
C MET A 2 9.15 2.40 23.89
N GLN A 3 7.87 2.71 24.06
CA GLN A 3 7.08 3.19 22.94
C GLN A 3 7.64 4.54 22.50
N ASN A 4 8.19 4.59 21.30
CA ASN A 4 8.69 5.84 20.74
C ASN A 4 7.49 6.83 20.66
N PRO A 5 7.52 7.96 21.40
CA PRO A 5 6.38 8.86 21.47
C PRO A 5 6.00 9.47 20.13
N VAL A 6 6.96 9.56 19.20
CA VAL A 6 6.73 10.00 17.83
C VAL A 6 5.86 9.01 17.07
N TYR A 7 6.17 7.72 17.16
CA TYR A 7 5.38 6.65 16.55
C TYR A 7 3.93 6.63 17.05
N SER A 8 3.76 6.70 18.38
CA SER A 8 2.41 6.71 18.99
C SER A 8 1.59 7.94 18.57
N ARG A 9 2.23 9.10 18.44
CA ARG A 9 1.60 10.33 17.96
C ARG A 9 1.23 10.22 16.49
N GLU A 10 2.13 9.73 15.64
CA GLU A 10 1.87 9.58 14.22
C GLU A 10 0.74 8.61 13.92
N MET A 11 0.70 7.47 14.63
CA MET A 11 -0.41 6.53 14.51
C MET A 11 -1.76 7.16 14.88
N LYS A 12 -1.82 7.97 15.94
CA LYS A 12 -3.04 8.69 16.33
C LYS A 12 -3.44 9.78 15.34
N VAL A 13 -2.48 10.50 14.78
CA VAL A 13 -2.75 11.54 13.77
C VAL A 13 -3.15 10.92 12.45
N SER A 14 -2.48 9.85 12.05
CA SER A 14 -2.76 9.13 10.80
C SER A 14 -4.14 8.47 10.83
N SER A 15 -4.53 7.85 11.96
CA SER A 15 -5.84 7.22 12.09
C SER A 15 -7.02 8.22 12.15
N ARG A 16 -6.77 9.46 12.53
CA ARG A 16 -7.75 10.55 12.51
C ARG A 16 -7.79 11.32 11.19
N SER A 17 -6.78 11.16 10.35
CA SER A 17 -6.69 11.82 9.05
C SER A 17 -7.46 11.02 8.01
N ILE A 18 -8.35 11.68 7.27
CA ILE A 18 -9.08 11.08 6.15
C ILE A 18 -8.15 10.69 4.98
N ARG A 19 -6.91 11.16 4.99
CA ARG A 19 -5.92 10.92 3.92
C ARG A 19 -5.53 9.46 3.81
N LEU A 20 -5.26 8.79 4.93
CA LEU A 20 -4.82 7.40 4.95
C LEU A 20 -5.91 6.44 4.46
N PRO A 21 -7.16 6.46 4.97
CA PRO A 21 -8.23 5.64 4.42
C PRO A 21 -8.54 5.96 2.95
N LEU A 22 -8.42 7.22 2.53
CA LEU A 22 -8.62 7.59 1.13
C LEU A 22 -7.55 6.97 0.21
N ILE A 23 -6.30 6.98 0.63
CA ILE A 23 -5.20 6.33 -0.10
C ILE A 23 -5.44 4.82 -0.21
N ILE A 24 -5.87 4.17 0.88
CA ILE A 24 -6.18 2.74 0.88
C ILE A 24 -7.33 2.43 -0.08
N VAL A 25 -8.39 3.23 -0.08
CA VAL A 25 -9.53 3.05 -0.98
C VAL A 25 -9.11 3.25 -2.44
N LEU A 26 -8.32 4.28 -2.75
CA LEU A 26 -7.80 4.49 -4.10
C LEU A 26 -6.90 3.34 -4.56
N PHE A 27 -5.98 2.91 -3.71
CA PHE A 27 -5.07 1.81 -3.99
C PHE A 27 -5.82 0.51 -4.30
N ASN A 28 -6.74 0.11 -3.40
CA ASN A 28 -7.56 -1.08 -3.61
C ASN A 28 -8.53 -0.92 -4.79
N GLY A 29 -9.05 0.27 -5.03
CA GLY A 29 -9.90 0.57 -6.19
C GLY A 29 -9.17 0.35 -7.52
N ILE A 30 -7.94 0.83 -7.63
CA ILE A 30 -7.10 0.62 -8.82
C ILE A 30 -6.78 -0.86 -8.99
N LEU A 31 -6.34 -1.55 -7.94
CA LEU A 31 -6.05 -2.98 -8.00
C LEU A 31 -7.28 -3.80 -8.38
N SER A 32 -8.43 -3.52 -7.78
CA SER A 32 -9.68 -4.21 -8.11
C SER A 32 -10.09 -3.98 -9.55
N MET A 33 -9.97 -2.75 -10.05
CA MET A 33 -10.30 -2.42 -11.44
C MET A 33 -9.39 -3.17 -12.42
N VAL A 34 -8.08 -3.19 -12.15
CA VAL A 34 -7.10 -3.92 -12.97
C VAL A 34 -7.39 -5.41 -12.95
N THR A 35 -7.67 -5.98 -11.77
CA THR A 35 -7.99 -7.41 -11.61
C THR A 35 -9.25 -7.79 -12.41
N LEU A 36 -10.32 -6.99 -12.29
CA LEU A 36 -11.58 -7.22 -13.00
C LEU A 36 -11.42 -7.12 -14.53
N LEU A 37 -10.66 -6.12 -15.01
CA LEU A 37 -10.40 -5.98 -16.45
C LEU A 37 -9.61 -7.17 -17.01
N ASN A 38 -8.60 -7.63 -16.29
CA ASN A 38 -7.83 -8.80 -16.69
C ASN A 38 -8.69 -10.08 -16.65
N MET A 39 -9.51 -10.25 -15.62
CA MET A 39 -10.42 -11.38 -15.50
C MET A 39 -11.45 -11.38 -16.64
N TYR A 40 -12.01 -10.22 -16.99
CA TYR A 40 -12.91 -10.08 -18.11
C TYR A 40 -12.25 -10.50 -19.44
N SER A 41 -11.02 -10.06 -19.68
CA SER A 41 -10.27 -10.41 -20.90
C SER A 41 -9.93 -11.90 -20.96
N ALA A 42 -9.59 -12.53 -19.82
CA ALA A 42 -9.31 -13.95 -19.74
C ALA A 42 -10.57 -14.79 -20.06
N VAL A 43 -11.71 -14.41 -19.50
CA VAL A 43 -13.00 -15.10 -19.78
C VAL A 43 -13.40 -14.95 -21.25
N ALA A 44 -13.25 -13.76 -21.83
CA ALA A 44 -13.55 -13.53 -23.25
C ALA A 44 -12.66 -14.38 -24.19
N GLN A 45 -11.41 -14.62 -23.82
CA GLN A 45 -10.53 -15.52 -24.56
C GLN A 45 -10.98 -16.97 -24.48
N VAL A 46 -11.42 -17.45 -23.32
CA VAL A 46 -11.94 -18.82 -23.14
C VAL A 46 -13.20 -19.03 -23.97
N GLU A 47 -14.10 -18.05 -24.03
CA GLU A 47 -15.32 -18.13 -24.89
C GLU A 47 -14.96 -18.19 -26.35
N SER A 48 -13.91 -17.52 -26.81
CA SER A 48 -13.52 -17.47 -28.21
C SER A 48 -12.76 -18.71 -28.69
N THR A 49 -11.96 -19.33 -27.81
CA THR A 49 -11.06 -20.45 -28.16
C THR A 49 -11.51 -21.79 -27.64
N ALA A 50 -12.49 -21.85 -26.74
CA ALA A 50 -12.95 -23.04 -25.99
C ALA A 50 -11.83 -23.85 -25.31
N VAL A 51 -10.65 -23.22 -25.11
CA VAL A 51 -9.49 -23.82 -24.47
C VAL A 51 -9.09 -22.97 -23.26
N ILE A 52 -9.02 -23.61 -22.09
CA ILE A 52 -8.51 -23.00 -20.87
C ILE A 52 -7.00 -22.97 -20.96
N GLN A 53 -6.43 -21.79 -21.22
CA GLN A 53 -4.98 -21.61 -21.19
C GLN A 53 -4.54 -21.22 -19.77
N TYR A 54 -3.96 -22.15 -19.06
CA TYR A 54 -3.40 -21.90 -17.71
C TYR A 54 -2.30 -20.83 -17.71
N SER A 55 -1.57 -20.66 -18.80
CA SER A 55 -0.57 -19.61 -18.96
C SER A 55 -1.14 -18.21 -18.81
N SER A 56 -2.35 -17.96 -19.34
CA SER A 56 -2.99 -16.65 -19.26
C SER A 56 -3.31 -16.22 -17.82
N PHE A 57 -3.57 -17.18 -16.93
CA PHE A 57 -3.80 -16.89 -15.51
C PHE A 57 -2.50 -16.59 -14.76
N MET A 58 -1.39 -17.23 -15.12
CA MET A 58 -0.08 -16.90 -14.59
C MET A 58 0.37 -15.51 -15.02
N ASP A 59 0.19 -15.16 -16.27
CA ASP A 59 0.48 -13.83 -16.82
C ASP A 59 -0.35 -12.75 -16.11
N MET A 60 -1.62 -13.07 -15.80
CA MET A 60 -2.50 -12.19 -15.03
C MET A 60 -1.99 -11.95 -13.60
N TYR A 61 -1.53 -12.99 -12.92
CA TYR A 61 -0.97 -12.88 -11.57
C TYR A 61 0.30 -12.01 -11.58
N GLU A 62 1.22 -12.28 -12.49
CA GLU A 62 2.46 -11.50 -12.64
C GLU A 62 2.15 -10.03 -12.94
N PHE A 63 1.19 -9.76 -13.80
CA PHE A 63 0.78 -8.40 -14.16
C PHE A 63 0.18 -7.65 -12.97
N VAL A 64 -0.76 -8.24 -12.23
CA VAL A 64 -1.38 -7.63 -11.06
C VAL A 64 -0.34 -7.37 -9.96
N THR A 65 0.53 -8.34 -9.68
CA THR A 65 1.59 -8.21 -8.68
C THR A 65 2.60 -7.13 -9.07
N THR A 66 2.94 -7.02 -10.35
CA THR A 66 3.83 -5.97 -10.87
C THR A 66 3.23 -4.59 -10.67
N ILE A 67 1.95 -4.41 -11.00
CA ILE A 67 1.25 -3.14 -10.77
C ILE A 67 1.16 -2.81 -9.29
N GLU A 68 0.85 -3.79 -8.44
CA GLU A 68 0.86 -3.61 -6.99
C GLU A 68 2.21 -3.10 -6.50
N PHE A 69 3.29 -3.72 -6.93
CA PHE A 69 4.66 -3.30 -6.55
C PHE A 69 4.97 -1.88 -7.00
N ILE A 70 4.63 -1.52 -8.24
CA ILE A 70 4.83 -0.18 -8.78
C ILE A 70 4.02 0.85 -7.96
N LEU A 71 2.76 0.57 -7.67
CA LEU A 71 1.91 1.44 -6.87
C LEU A 71 2.49 1.65 -5.46
N LEU A 72 2.96 0.59 -4.81
CA LEU A 72 3.59 0.69 -3.49
C LEU A 72 4.87 1.50 -3.54
N MET A 73 5.69 1.33 -4.59
CA MET A 73 6.93 2.06 -4.78
C MET A 73 6.71 3.59 -4.89
N PHE A 74 5.57 4.02 -5.43
CA PHE A 74 5.22 5.44 -5.52
C PHE A 74 4.45 5.95 -4.30
N ILE A 75 3.49 5.18 -3.80
CA ILE A 75 2.59 5.61 -2.72
C ILE A 75 3.36 5.78 -1.40
N VAL A 76 4.23 4.84 -1.06
CA VAL A 76 4.95 4.86 0.23
C VAL A 76 5.85 6.10 0.36
N PRO A 77 6.72 6.43 -0.61
CA PRO A 77 7.51 7.66 -0.54
C PRO A 77 6.65 8.93 -0.57
N ALA A 78 5.58 8.95 -1.37
CA ALA A 78 4.68 10.09 -1.45
C ALA A 78 3.99 10.38 -0.13
N VAL A 79 3.48 9.36 0.55
CA VAL A 79 2.85 9.49 1.88
C VAL A 79 3.86 9.95 2.92
N THR A 80 5.07 9.39 2.90
CA THR A 80 6.13 9.77 3.83
C THR A 80 6.58 11.20 3.62
N ALA A 81 6.80 11.61 2.37
CA ALA A 81 7.17 12.98 2.03
C ALA A 81 6.08 13.99 2.42
N ALA A 82 4.82 13.68 2.16
CA ALA A 82 3.69 14.52 2.55
C ALA A 82 3.57 14.68 4.07
N SER A 83 3.88 13.64 4.83
CA SER A 83 3.92 13.71 6.30
C SER A 83 5.01 14.65 6.79
N ILE A 84 6.20 14.60 6.21
CA ILE A 84 7.33 15.48 6.59
C ILE A 84 7.04 16.95 6.21
N SER A 85 6.53 17.18 5.00
CA SER A 85 6.20 18.52 4.54
C SER A 85 5.12 19.18 5.39
N GLY A 86 4.09 18.43 5.77
CA GLY A 86 3.01 18.93 6.61
C GLY A 86 3.47 19.33 8.02
N GLU A 87 4.50 18.68 8.58
CA GLU A 87 5.07 19.08 9.86
C GLU A 87 5.95 20.32 9.74
N ARG A 88 6.66 20.49 8.62
CA ARG A 88 7.47 21.68 8.35
C ARG A 88 6.59 22.92 8.18
N GLU A 89 5.49 22.81 7.46
CA GLU A 89 4.53 23.92 7.28
C GLU A 89 3.87 24.35 8.60
N ARG A 90 3.65 23.41 9.52
CA ARG A 90 3.04 23.69 10.84
C ARG A 90 4.04 24.15 11.90
N GLN A 91 5.32 24.34 11.57
CA GLN A 91 6.40 24.70 12.49
C GLN A 91 6.53 23.75 13.70
N THR A 92 5.90 22.59 13.66
CA THR A 92 5.97 21.60 14.71
C THR A 92 7.32 20.87 14.71
N LEU A 93 8.05 20.93 13.62
CA LEU A 93 9.39 20.35 13.51
C LEU A 93 10.38 21.10 14.42
N GLU A 94 10.31 22.41 14.50
CA GLU A 94 11.17 23.23 15.39
C GLU A 94 10.85 22.97 16.86
N LEU A 95 9.56 22.80 17.20
CA LEU A 95 9.12 22.43 18.54
C LEU A 95 9.58 21.02 18.94
N MET A 96 9.63 20.07 18.00
CA MET A 96 10.18 18.73 18.22
C MET A 96 11.70 18.75 18.44
N LEU A 97 12.42 19.63 17.75
CA LEU A 97 13.88 19.77 17.90
C LEU A 97 14.29 20.53 19.18
N THR A 98 13.40 21.37 19.72
CA THR A 98 13.62 22.07 21.00
C THR A 98 13.29 21.22 22.23
N THR A 99 12.47 20.16 22.09
CA THR A 99 12.32 19.12 23.11
C THR A 99 13.52 18.17 23.03
N GLN A 100 13.96 17.61 24.15
CA GLN A 100 15.14 16.73 24.32
C GLN A 100 15.14 15.45 23.43
N MET A 101 14.51 15.49 22.25
CA MET A 101 14.46 14.38 21.31
C MET A 101 15.67 14.44 20.37
N THR A 102 16.40 13.33 20.29
CA THR A 102 17.49 13.21 19.33
C THR A 102 16.95 13.09 17.91
N ALA A 103 17.66 13.67 16.94
CA ALA A 103 17.29 13.59 15.52
C ALA A 103 17.08 12.13 15.06
N SER A 104 17.85 11.19 15.60
CA SER A 104 17.70 9.75 15.33
C SER A 104 16.35 9.19 15.78
N GLN A 105 15.82 9.63 16.92
CA GLN A 105 14.51 9.19 17.40
C GLN A 105 13.36 9.65 16.49
N VAL A 106 13.48 10.86 15.92
CA VAL A 106 12.50 11.38 14.97
C VAL A 106 12.54 10.56 13.67
N VAL A 107 13.73 10.29 13.14
CA VAL A 107 13.91 9.51 11.91
C VAL A 107 13.39 8.06 12.09
N ILE A 108 13.72 7.42 13.20
CA ILE A 108 13.25 6.06 13.49
C ILE A 108 11.72 6.02 13.63
N GLY A 109 11.13 7.01 14.32
CA GLY A 109 9.68 7.12 14.45
C GLY A 109 8.98 7.25 13.09
N LYS A 110 9.53 8.07 12.20
CA LYS A 110 9.04 8.24 10.82
C LYS A 110 9.17 6.96 10.00
N LEU A 111 10.32 6.29 10.11
CA LEU A 111 10.55 5.03 9.42
C LEU A 111 9.56 3.95 9.88
N MET A 112 9.32 3.83 11.18
CA MET A 112 8.35 2.89 11.74
C MET A 112 6.92 3.19 11.28
N SER A 113 6.55 4.47 11.19
CA SER A 113 5.25 4.88 10.66
C SER A 113 5.10 4.53 9.18
N ALA A 114 6.13 4.77 8.38
CA ALA A 114 6.13 4.41 6.95
C ALA A 114 6.03 2.89 6.75
N LEU A 115 6.76 2.10 7.53
CA LEU A 115 6.68 0.64 7.51
C LEU A 115 5.29 0.14 7.92
N SER A 116 4.67 0.73 8.93
CA SER A 116 3.30 0.38 9.34
C SER A 116 2.29 0.68 8.25
N THR A 117 2.42 1.80 7.54
CA THR A 117 1.57 2.16 6.40
C THR A 117 1.75 1.18 5.25
N LEU A 118 3.00 0.80 4.94
CA LEU A 118 3.31 -0.19 3.92
C LEU A 118 2.69 -1.57 4.25
N LEU A 119 2.87 -2.04 5.48
CA LEU A 119 2.26 -3.29 5.94
C LEU A 119 0.73 -3.25 5.82
N LEU A 120 0.11 -2.14 6.17
CA LEU A 120 -1.34 -1.96 6.10
C LEU A 120 -1.82 -1.99 4.64
N LEU A 121 -1.09 -1.39 3.71
CA LEU A 121 -1.40 -1.45 2.28
C LEU A 121 -1.26 -2.88 1.73
N ILE A 122 -0.19 -3.60 2.08
CA ILE A 122 0.01 -5.00 1.66
C ILE A 122 -1.10 -5.90 2.20
N VAL A 123 -1.44 -5.79 3.48
CA VAL A 123 -2.54 -6.57 4.07
C VAL A 123 -3.88 -6.22 3.42
N SER A 124 -4.09 -4.96 3.07
CA SER A 124 -5.29 -4.49 2.39
C SER A 124 -5.41 -4.99 0.94
N SER A 125 -4.29 -5.25 0.25
CA SER A 125 -4.28 -5.81 -1.11
C SER A 125 -4.50 -7.32 -1.14
N PHE A 126 -4.33 -8.01 -0.01
CA PHE A 126 -4.43 -9.46 0.10
C PHE A 126 -5.70 -10.06 -0.52
N PRO A 127 -6.91 -9.48 -0.35
CA PRO A 127 -8.11 -10.00 -0.99
C PRO A 127 -8.05 -9.98 -2.52
N ALA A 128 -7.46 -8.93 -3.12
CA ALA A 128 -7.32 -8.83 -4.57
C ALA A 128 -6.33 -9.88 -5.12
N VAL A 129 -5.18 -10.01 -4.49
CA VAL A 129 -4.17 -11.01 -4.86
C VAL A 129 -4.69 -12.44 -4.62
N ALA A 130 -5.41 -12.67 -3.53
CA ALA A 130 -6.01 -13.97 -3.23
C ALA A 130 -7.06 -14.38 -4.29
N MET A 131 -7.87 -13.45 -4.79
CA MET A 131 -8.79 -13.73 -5.89
C MET A 131 -8.04 -14.22 -7.13
N VAL A 132 -6.99 -13.50 -7.54
CA VAL A 132 -6.19 -13.89 -8.70
C VAL A 132 -5.55 -15.26 -8.50
N PHE A 133 -5.09 -15.55 -7.28
CA PHE A 133 -4.50 -16.84 -6.93
C PHE A 133 -5.51 -17.99 -7.01
N VAL A 134 -6.71 -17.81 -6.45
CA VAL A 134 -7.77 -18.84 -6.45
C VAL A 134 -8.28 -19.12 -7.86
N TYR A 135 -8.53 -18.08 -8.66
CA TYR A 135 -9.00 -18.23 -10.03
C TYR A 135 -7.89 -18.65 -11.00
N GLY A 136 -6.65 -18.33 -10.70
CA GLY A 136 -5.48 -18.74 -11.50
C GLY A 136 -5.13 -20.21 -11.38
N GLY A 137 -5.76 -20.97 -10.46
CA GLY A 137 -5.53 -22.40 -10.29
C GLY A 137 -4.07 -22.75 -9.93
N ILE A 138 -3.36 -21.83 -9.28
CA ILE A 138 -1.97 -22.04 -8.86
C ILE A 138 -2.00 -23.02 -7.68
N THR A 139 -1.55 -24.23 -7.93
CA THR A 139 -1.30 -25.23 -6.88
C THR A 139 0.19 -25.21 -6.52
N TRP A 140 0.48 -25.45 -5.25
CA TRP A 140 1.83 -25.57 -4.71
C TRP A 140 2.56 -26.79 -5.26
#